data_e95060f6d74fb56a245130a917db0e46
#
_entry.id   e95060f6d74fb56a245130a917db0e46
#
_cell.length_a   1.000
_cell.length_b   1.000
_cell.length_c   1.000
_cell.angle_alpha   90.00
_cell.angle_beta   90.00
_cell.angle_gamma   90.00
#
_symmetry.space_group_name_H-M   'P 1'
#
loop_
_entity.id
_entity.type
_entity.pdbx_description
1 polymer ?
#
loop_
_entity_poly.entity_id
_entity_poly.type
_entity_poly.pdbx_seq_one_letter_code
_entity_poly.pdbx_strand_id
1 'polypeptide(L)'
;MSTIEQTTTEVSTSGLSRRHFIQAAAATGIAIPFAQMIGGSSIGAAGKVFRYASQAQEGPAAPWMTKGGSLGILNAVGSWLIDVAPSGELKPSVATAWKGTNGGTTWTFTIRTDVKFHDGSALTADDVVYTVNSHLDPKNKSQSAAKLGGGVTCVKVDAKTVRFDLQKPNANFPYNVSSSNYGLLLMKNGVKGDESWIATMNGTGKWIMVSHKLNEKTVFKRNANYFDEAQIPSFETMEQIQYVSQSAAIPALKTGKLDSIHLLYGNEADTLPKTKFYKTLVPTCGGLHMHMRADIGQLTDKRVREAIALTLDRTAYIKGVLGGYALVANDSVMDSFPTADKSVPQRKKDIARAKALLAEAGVKNGFKLTLQSWKRDDIDKFTAFVKSSCKEIGIDVTVDLDGSDGGGARWYAYSVYPSVKGSKVANKGEWLASEFGIAEWAGRPVPDEYLNREWKSTGDWNPHYLDAPDLDAAVDAWLTALTPAKKKAASSLIQKASLKYTPIIVVYNETRVTVTSNKVKGVEFNQQGANWTSGTNA
;
A
#
# COMPACT_ATOMS: atom_id res chain seq x y z
N MET A 1 1.61 0.87 62.26
CA MET A 1 1.95 2.04 61.41
C MET A 1 3.25 1.69 60.73
N SER A 2 3.20 1.17 59.52
CA SER A 2 4.36 0.90 58.69
C SER A 2 4.06 1.46 57.31
N THR A 3 4.80 2.47 56.96
CA THR A 3 4.79 3.20 55.70
C THR A 3 5.40 2.31 54.61
N ILE A 4 4.67 2.06 53.56
CA ILE A 4 5.17 1.39 52.34
C ILE A 4 5.59 2.52 51.39
N GLU A 5 6.90 2.66 51.15
CA GLU A 5 7.47 3.46 50.09
C GLU A 5 7.24 2.77 48.74
N GLN A 6 6.54 3.45 47.88
CA GLN A 6 6.47 3.07 46.44
C GLN A 6 7.69 3.63 45.73
N THR A 7 8.57 2.77 45.32
CA THR A 7 9.69 3.09 44.42
C THR A 7 9.16 3.11 42.99
N THR A 8 8.95 4.28 42.44
CA THR A 8 8.70 4.49 41.03
C THR A 8 10.02 4.38 40.24
N THR A 9 10.19 3.31 39.51
CA THR A 9 11.30 3.17 38.56
C THR A 9 10.92 3.91 37.29
N GLU A 10 11.48 5.11 37.11
CA GLU A 10 11.46 5.81 35.82
C GLU A 10 12.31 5.04 34.82
N VAL A 11 11.67 4.47 33.80
CA VAL A 11 12.37 3.95 32.63
C VAL A 11 12.69 5.13 31.73
N SER A 12 13.93 5.61 31.85
CA SER A 12 14.51 6.60 30.95
C SER A 12 14.62 6.00 29.54
N THR A 13 13.79 6.47 28.61
CA THR A 13 13.97 6.24 27.18
C THR A 13 14.99 7.25 26.64
N SER A 14 16.25 7.11 27.01
CA SER A 14 17.34 7.82 26.36
C SER A 14 17.65 7.14 25.03
N GLY A 15 17.55 7.93 23.96
CA GLY A 15 17.68 7.53 22.58
C GLY A 15 18.93 6.72 22.28
N LEU A 16 18.72 5.56 21.71
CA LEU A 16 19.76 4.83 20.98
C LEU A 16 20.11 5.62 19.73
N SER A 17 21.25 6.26 19.73
CA SER A 17 21.76 6.99 18.57
C SER A 17 22.01 6.02 17.41
N ARG A 18 21.91 6.50 16.17
CA ARG A 18 22.24 5.76 14.93
C ARG A 18 23.58 5.02 15.01
N ARG A 19 24.53 5.49 15.80
CA ARG A 19 25.82 4.85 16.01
C ARG A 19 25.75 3.52 16.76
N HIS A 20 24.87 3.37 17.72
CA HIS A 20 24.71 2.10 18.50
C HIS A 20 23.99 1.03 17.70
N PHE A 21 23.09 1.41 16.79
CA PHE A 21 22.45 0.47 15.86
C PHE A 21 23.44 -0.10 14.83
N ILE A 22 24.36 0.74 14.36
CA ILE A 22 25.42 0.31 13.41
C ILE A 22 26.44 -0.60 14.10
N GLN A 23 26.76 -0.40 15.38
CA GLN A 23 27.71 -1.26 16.10
C GLN A 23 27.13 -2.64 16.47
N ALA A 24 25.84 -2.75 16.75
CA ALA A 24 25.19 -4.03 16.99
C ALA A 24 25.07 -4.90 15.72
N ALA A 25 24.88 -4.28 14.55
CA ALA A 25 24.83 -4.99 13.27
C ALA A 25 26.19 -5.46 12.76
N ALA A 26 27.29 -4.83 13.21
CA ALA A 26 28.66 -5.24 12.83
C ALA A 26 29.16 -6.49 13.61
N ALA A 27 28.50 -6.85 14.70
CA ALA A 27 28.89 -7.98 15.54
C ALA A 27 28.30 -9.35 15.10
N THR A 28 27.33 -9.36 14.19
CA THR A 28 26.76 -10.58 13.61
C THR A 28 27.06 -10.66 12.11
N GLY A 29 28.34 -10.73 11.79
CA GLY A 29 28.81 -11.11 10.47
C GLY A 29 28.54 -12.60 10.21
N ILE A 30 27.30 -12.96 9.95
CA ILE A 30 26.95 -14.28 9.44
C ILE A 30 27.25 -14.27 7.93
N ALA A 31 28.50 -14.49 7.58
CA ALA A 31 28.84 -15.06 6.28
C ALA A 31 28.36 -16.51 6.29
N ILE A 32 27.18 -16.76 5.77
CA ILE A 32 26.67 -18.13 5.59
C ILE A 32 27.49 -18.77 4.47
N PRO A 33 28.27 -19.82 4.70
CA PRO A 33 28.91 -20.56 3.63
C PRO A 33 27.87 -21.45 2.93
N PHE A 34 27.05 -20.85 2.08
CA PHE A 34 26.12 -21.58 1.21
C PHE A 34 26.85 -22.31 0.06
N ALA A 35 28.17 -22.19 0.03
CA ALA A 35 29.03 -22.79 -1.02
C ALA A 35 29.17 -24.32 -0.97
N GLN A 36 28.69 -24.98 0.07
CA GLN A 36 28.88 -26.43 0.22
C GLN A 36 27.70 -27.31 -0.17
N MET A 37 26.56 -26.77 -0.55
CA MET A 37 25.40 -27.55 -0.99
C MET A 37 25.15 -27.59 -2.51
N ILE A 38 25.95 -26.91 -3.30
CA ILE A 38 25.80 -26.91 -4.76
C ILE A 38 27.16 -27.26 -5.33
N GLY A 39 27.24 -28.46 -5.94
CA GLY A 39 28.42 -28.95 -6.66
C GLY A 39 28.92 -27.86 -7.61
N GLY A 40 30.24 -27.62 -7.57
CA GLY A 40 30.92 -26.57 -8.28
C GLY A 40 30.59 -26.56 -9.77
N SER A 41 29.81 -25.56 -10.17
CA SER A 41 29.79 -25.10 -11.54
C SER A 41 30.38 -23.69 -11.50
N SER A 42 31.55 -23.56 -12.13
CA SER A 42 32.20 -22.29 -12.42
C SER A 42 31.18 -21.25 -12.83
N ILE A 43 31.25 -20.04 -12.26
CA ILE A 43 30.56 -18.85 -12.78
C ILE A 43 31.17 -18.56 -14.16
N GLY A 44 30.69 -19.28 -15.16
CA GLY A 44 31.07 -19.10 -16.55
C GLY A 44 30.31 -17.93 -17.14
N ALA A 45 31.02 -17.12 -17.89
CA ALA A 45 30.58 -16.07 -18.84
C ALA A 45 29.45 -15.17 -18.36
N ALA A 46 29.65 -13.85 -18.40
CA ALA A 46 28.74 -12.80 -17.96
C ALA A 46 27.29 -13.06 -18.38
N GLY A 47 26.57 -13.81 -17.56
CA GLY A 47 25.14 -14.05 -17.70
C GLY A 47 24.38 -12.74 -17.60
N LYS A 48 23.25 -12.65 -18.29
CA LYS A 48 22.42 -11.44 -18.37
C LYS A 48 21.96 -11.02 -16.97
N VAL A 49 22.51 -9.91 -16.46
CA VAL A 49 22.19 -9.36 -15.14
C VAL A 49 21.20 -8.22 -15.29
N PHE A 50 20.12 -8.24 -14.52
CA PHE A 50 19.17 -7.13 -14.39
C PHE A 50 19.40 -6.40 -13.07
N ARG A 51 19.62 -5.09 -13.13
CA ARG A 51 19.90 -4.25 -11.97
C ARG A 51 18.82 -3.20 -11.79
N TYR A 52 18.18 -3.20 -10.63
CA TYR A 52 17.17 -2.18 -10.37
C TYR A 52 17.36 -1.51 -9.01
N ALA A 53 16.90 -0.26 -8.94
CA ALA A 53 16.88 0.50 -7.70
C ALA A 53 15.62 0.19 -6.90
N SER A 54 15.79 -0.05 -5.62
CA SER A 54 14.72 -0.09 -4.63
C SER A 54 14.98 0.90 -3.50
N GLN A 55 13.94 1.22 -2.74
CA GLN A 55 14.08 2.01 -1.53
C GLN A 55 14.85 1.21 -0.46
N ALA A 56 15.57 1.91 0.40
CA ALA A 56 16.23 1.32 1.57
C ALA A 56 15.23 0.59 2.46
N GLN A 57 15.68 -0.46 3.12
CA GLN A 57 14.83 -1.27 3.98
C GLN A 57 14.55 -0.53 5.30
N GLU A 58 13.29 -0.54 5.71
CA GLU A 58 12.83 -0.02 7.00
C GLU A 58 12.69 -1.14 8.06
N GLY A 59 12.92 -2.38 7.66
CA GLY A 59 12.79 -3.55 8.51
C GLY A 59 13.28 -4.83 7.82
N PRO A 60 13.24 -5.99 8.51
CA PRO A 60 13.70 -7.24 7.96
C PRO A 60 12.83 -7.68 6.76
N ALA A 61 13.45 -8.39 5.81
CA ALA A 61 12.72 -9.08 4.74
C ALA A 61 12.16 -10.41 5.30
N ALA A 62 11.12 -10.31 6.11
CA ALA A 62 10.52 -11.43 6.83
C ALA A 62 8.99 -11.42 6.65
N PRO A 63 8.33 -12.55 6.41
CA PRO A 63 6.90 -12.63 6.12
C PRO A 63 6.01 -11.94 7.16
N TRP A 64 6.32 -12.06 8.45
CA TRP A 64 5.49 -11.46 9.50
C TRP A 64 5.72 -9.95 9.70
N MET A 65 6.86 -9.39 9.27
CA MET A 65 7.34 -8.07 9.70
C MET A 65 7.77 -7.15 8.53
N THR A 66 7.36 -7.45 7.32
CA THR A 66 7.84 -6.76 6.12
C THR A 66 7.40 -5.30 6.02
N LYS A 67 8.35 -4.38 5.76
CA LYS A 67 8.13 -2.95 5.52
C LYS A 67 9.02 -2.41 4.41
N GLY A 68 8.55 -1.36 3.73
CA GLY A 68 9.34 -0.55 2.80
C GLY A 68 10.10 -1.37 1.76
N GLY A 69 11.38 -1.11 1.59
CA GLY A 69 12.24 -1.74 0.58
C GLY A 69 12.40 -3.26 0.66
N SER A 70 12.01 -3.88 1.79
CA SER A 70 12.03 -5.34 1.94
C SER A 70 10.92 -6.05 1.13
N LEU A 71 9.86 -5.35 0.72
CA LEU A 71 8.79 -5.89 -0.10
C LEU A 71 9.30 -6.48 -1.42
N GLY A 72 10.25 -5.80 -2.08
CA GLY A 72 10.84 -6.28 -3.33
C GLY A 72 11.58 -7.61 -3.18
N ILE A 73 12.18 -7.86 -2.01
CA ILE A 73 12.86 -9.12 -1.71
C ILE A 73 11.85 -10.25 -1.57
N LEU A 74 10.79 -10.05 -0.79
CA LEU A 74 9.73 -11.07 -0.64
C LEU A 74 9.02 -11.36 -1.95
N ASN A 75 8.77 -10.34 -2.77
CA ASN A 75 8.17 -10.50 -4.09
C ASN A 75 9.06 -11.32 -5.06
N ALA A 76 10.39 -11.23 -4.92
CA ALA A 76 11.31 -12.00 -5.74
C ALA A 76 11.30 -13.51 -5.36
N VAL A 77 11.30 -13.79 -4.06
CA VAL A 77 11.49 -15.17 -3.56
C VAL A 77 10.20 -15.91 -3.23
N GLY A 78 9.07 -15.20 -3.11
CA GLY A 78 7.78 -15.77 -2.71
C GLY A 78 6.84 -16.06 -3.85
N SER A 79 5.83 -16.88 -3.56
CA SER A 79 4.58 -16.99 -4.32
C SER A 79 3.41 -16.98 -3.34
N TRP A 80 2.25 -16.60 -3.84
CA TRP A 80 0.98 -16.52 -3.09
C TRP A 80 -0.02 -17.50 -3.68
N LEU A 81 -1.16 -17.70 -3.03
CA LEU A 81 -2.25 -18.47 -3.63
C LEU A 81 -2.68 -17.84 -4.96
N ILE A 82 -2.77 -16.52 -5.00
CA ILE A 82 -3.23 -15.74 -6.16
C ILE A 82 -2.26 -14.58 -6.39
N ASP A 83 -1.99 -14.24 -7.63
CA ASP A 83 -1.27 -13.03 -8.00
C ASP A 83 -2.24 -11.90 -8.37
N VAL A 84 -1.80 -10.67 -8.18
CA VAL A 84 -2.50 -9.46 -8.62
C VAL A 84 -1.71 -8.84 -9.77
N ALA A 85 -2.33 -8.79 -10.94
CA ALA A 85 -1.73 -8.14 -12.12
C ALA A 85 -1.58 -6.62 -11.92
N PRO A 86 -0.74 -5.94 -12.73
CA PRO A 86 -0.65 -4.47 -12.71
C PRO A 86 -2.00 -3.76 -12.90
N SER A 87 -2.94 -4.40 -13.61
CA SER A 87 -4.32 -3.92 -13.78
C SER A 87 -5.18 -4.02 -12.52
N GLY A 88 -4.70 -4.70 -11.45
CA GLY A 88 -5.49 -5.03 -10.28
C GLY A 88 -6.30 -6.33 -10.41
N GLU A 89 -6.25 -7.01 -11.56
CA GLU A 89 -6.97 -8.26 -11.79
C GLU A 89 -6.29 -9.42 -11.08
N LEU A 90 -7.11 -10.32 -10.50
CA LEU A 90 -6.62 -11.56 -9.90
C LEU A 90 -6.19 -12.56 -10.98
N LYS A 91 -5.00 -13.11 -10.84
CA LYS A 91 -4.43 -14.14 -11.72
C LYS A 91 -4.14 -15.42 -10.92
N PRO A 92 -4.39 -16.60 -11.50
CA PRO A 92 -3.93 -17.85 -10.91
C PRO A 92 -2.42 -17.81 -10.63
N SER A 93 -2.04 -18.36 -9.47
CA SER A 93 -0.64 -18.57 -9.08
C SER A 93 -0.53 -19.99 -8.51
N VAL A 94 -0.27 -20.17 -7.23
CA VAL A 94 -0.32 -21.50 -6.60
C VAL A 94 -1.74 -22.06 -6.58
N ALA A 95 -2.77 -21.23 -6.41
CA ALA A 95 -4.15 -21.64 -6.66
C ALA A 95 -4.50 -21.46 -8.14
N THR A 96 -5.03 -22.52 -8.75
CA THR A 96 -5.49 -22.53 -10.15
C THR A 96 -6.94 -22.10 -10.30
N ALA A 97 -7.74 -22.25 -9.25
CA ALA A 97 -9.14 -21.87 -9.20
C ALA A 97 -9.58 -21.54 -7.76
N TRP A 98 -10.60 -20.71 -7.63
CA TRP A 98 -11.22 -20.39 -6.34
C TRP A 98 -12.72 -20.12 -6.49
N LYS A 99 -13.49 -20.40 -5.45
CA LYS A 99 -14.93 -20.22 -5.43
C LYS A 99 -15.41 -19.78 -4.06
N GLY A 100 -16.18 -18.70 -4.02
CA GLY A 100 -16.94 -18.26 -2.85
C GLY A 100 -18.32 -18.89 -2.79
N THR A 101 -18.74 -19.30 -1.61
CA THR A 101 -20.08 -19.83 -1.31
C THR A 101 -20.62 -19.21 -0.02
N ASN A 102 -21.84 -19.56 0.37
CA ASN A 102 -22.47 -19.09 1.61
C ASN A 102 -22.43 -17.55 1.76
N GLY A 103 -22.75 -16.82 0.67
CA GLY A 103 -22.72 -15.35 0.68
C GLY A 103 -21.33 -14.73 0.80
N GLY A 104 -20.25 -15.50 0.58
CA GLY A 104 -18.88 -15.03 0.72
C GLY A 104 -18.25 -15.29 2.08
N THR A 105 -18.86 -16.14 2.90
CA THR A 105 -18.26 -16.59 4.17
C THR A 105 -17.44 -17.87 4.04
N THR A 106 -17.55 -18.60 2.92
CA THR A 106 -16.74 -19.79 2.65
C THR A 106 -16.06 -19.66 1.31
N TRP A 107 -14.73 -19.85 1.29
CA TRP A 107 -13.91 -19.81 0.09
C TRP A 107 -13.11 -21.11 -0.06
N THR A 108 -13.18 -21.72 -1.23
CA THR A 108 -12.42 -22.92 -1.57
C THR A 108 -11.42 -22.61 -2.67
N PHE A 109 -10.17 -23.05 -2.50
CA PHE A 109 -9.08 -22.86 -3.46
C PHE A 109 -8.55 -24.22 -3.89
N THR A 110 -8.44 -24.41 -5.20
CA THR A 110 -7.76 -25.57 -5.79
C THR A 110 -6.30 -25.20 -6.02
N ILE A 111 -5.35 -25.92 -5.40
CA ILE A 111 -3.93 -25.64 -5.49
C ILE A 111 -3.20 -26.60 -6.43
N ARG A 112 -2.11 -26.14 -7.02
CA ARG A 112 -1.17 -26.92 -7.81
C ARG A 112 -0.44 -27.94 -6.94
N THR A 113 0.04 -29.00 -7.56
CA THR A 113 0.85 -30.05 -6.89
C THR A 113 2.28 -30.13 -7.42
N ASP A 114 2.63 -29.27 -8.39
CA ASP A 114 3.94 -29.21 -9.05
C ASP A 114 4.83 -28.07 -8.52
N VAL A 115 4.36 -27.32 -7.53
CA VAL A 115 5.14 -26.23 -6.91
C VAL A 115 6.20 -26.79 -5.97
N LYS A 116 7.41 -26.24 -6.07
CA LYS A 116 8.53 -26.62 -5.19
C LYS A 116 9.10 -25.39 -4.48
N PHE A 117 9.49 -25.57 -3.24
CA PHE A 117 10.35 -24.62 -2.54
C PHE A 117 11.74 -24.58 -3.18
N HIS A 118 12.51 -23.55 -2.89
CA HIS A 118 13.87 -23.39 -3.42
C HIS A 118 14.83 -24.50 -2.96
N ASP A 119 14.52 -25.18 -1.85
CA ASP A 119 15.25 -26.38 -1.39
C ASP A 119 14.88 -27.65 -2.14
N GLY A 120 13.96 -27.59 -3.10
CA GLY A 120 13.47 -28.70 -3.90
C GLY A 120 12.32 -29.49 -3.29
N SER A 121 11.93 -29.25 -2.04
CA SER A 121 10.78 -29.91 -1.41
C SER A 121 9.46 -29.43 -2.03
N ALA A 122 8.47 -30.32 -2.12
CA ALA A 122 7.16 -29.98 -2.66
C ALA A 122 6.38 -29.08 -1.71
N LEU A 123 5.65 -28.10 -2.26
CA LEU A 123 4.63 -27.35 -1.55
C LEU A 123 3.34 -28.18 -1.50
N THR A 124 2.72 -28.21 -0.33
CA THR A 124 1.51 -28.99 -0.04
C THR A 124 0.39 -28.12 0.53
N ALA A 125 -0.82 -28.67 0.62
CA ALA A 125 -1.94 -28.03 1.30
C ALA A 125 -1.64 -27.76 2.80
N ASP A 126 -0.80 -28.58 3.43
CA ASP A 126 -0.40 -28.37 4.83
C ASP A 126 0.48 -27.11 4.99
N ASP A 127 1.32 -26.79 4.00
CA ASP A 127 2.14 -25.57 3.98
C ASP A 127 1.26 -24.32 3.85
N VAL A 128 0.20 -24.38 3.04
CA VAL A 128 -0.78 -23.29 2.91
C VAL A 128 -1.51 -23.06 4.25
N VAL A 129 -2.02 -24.13 4.87
CA VAL A 129 -2.71 -24.06 6.16
C VAL A 129 -1.76 -23.53 7.24
N TYR A 130 -0.52 -24.03 7.28
CA TYR A 130 0.50 -23.55 8.20
C TYR A 130 0.78 -22.05 8.01
N THR A 131 1.00 -21.63 6.77
CA THR A 131 1.26 -20.21 6.45
C THR A 131 0.15 -19.32 7.03
N VAL A 132 -1.10 -19.60 6.71
CA VAL A 132 -2.24 -18.81 7.17
C VAL A 132 -2.35 -18.80 8.69
N ASN A 133 -2.30 -19.96 9.32
CA ASN A 133 -2.45 -20.08 10.77
C ASN A 133 -1.29 -19.43 11.53
N SER A 134 -0.07 -19.48 10.98
CA SER A 134 1.09 -18.79 11.57
C SER A 134 0.93 -17.27 11.53
N HIS A 135 0.31 -16.72 10.48
CA HIS A 135 0.00 -15.30 10.42
C HIS A 135 -1.16 -14.90 11.36
N LEU A 136 -2.12 -15.76 11.57
CA LEU A 136 -3.26 -15.53 12.47
C LEU A 136 -2.91 -15.72 13.95
N ASP A 137 -1.82 -16.41 14.28
CA ASP A 137 -1.37 -16.55 15.66
C ASP A 137 -0.92 -15.18 16.21
N PRO A 138 -1.59 -14.63 17.23
CA PRO A 138 -1.28 -13.31 17.78
C PRO A 138 0.13 -13.21 18.38
N LYS A 139 0.74 -14.35 18.76
CA LYS A 139 2.12 -14.40 19.27
C LYS A 139 3.13 -13.95 18.21
N ASN A 140 2.84 -14.18 16.93
CA ASN A 140 3.72 -13.84 15.82
C ASN A 140 3.63 -12.37 15.41
N LYS A 141 2.64 -11.61 15.91
CA LYS A 141 2.43 -10.18 15.64
C LYS A 141 2.49 -9.84 14.15
N SER A 142 1.97 -10.74 13.31
CA SER A 142 2.03 -10.60 11.87
C SER A 142 1.23 -9.41 11.38
N GLN A 143 1.83 -8.57 10.55
CA GLN A 143 1.16 -7.45 9.88
C GLN A 143 0.13 -7.92 8.84
N SER A 144 0.29 -9.13 8.30
CA SER A 144 -0.65 -9.72 7.33
C SER A 144 -1.94 -10.21 7.98
N ALA A 145 -1.97 -10.44 9.29
CA ALA A 145 -3.16 -10.89 10.01
C ALA A 145 -4.34 -9.92 9.89
N ALA A 146 -4.06 -8.62 10.00
CA ALA A 146 -5.09 -7.59 9.88
C ALA A 146 -5.76 -7.59 8.50
N LYS A 147 -5.01 -7.89 7.43
CA LYS A 147 -5.54 -7.99 6.07
C LYS A 147 -6.32 -9.27 5.84
N LEU A 148 -5.96 -10.38 6.49
CA LEU A 148 -6.74 -11.61 6.45
C LEU A 148 -8.15 -11.39 7.03
N GLY A 149 -8.24 -10.56 8.06
CA GLY A 149 -9.48 -10.29 8.78
C GLY A 149 -9.64 -11.16 10.03
N GLY A 150 -10.41 -10.67 10.99
CA GLY A 150 -10.70 -11.40 12.23
C GLY A 150 -11.58 -12.62 12.00
N GLY A 151 -11.30 -13.71 12.72
CA GLY A 151 -12.13 -14.91 12.71
C GLY A 151 -12.09 -15.72 11.41
N VAL A 152 -10.99 -15.61 10.66
CA VAL A 152 -10.70 -16.49 9.52
C VAL A 152 -10.11 -17.78 10.02
N THR A 153 -10.57 -18.91 9.48
CA THR A 153 -9.94 -20.22 9.66
C THR A 153 -9.55 -20.78 8.30
N CYS A 154 -8.43 -21.50 8.25
CA CYS A 154 -7.97 -22.19 7.05
C CYS A 154 -7.80 -23.66 7.35
N VAL A 155 -8.41 -24.53 6.55
CA VAL A 155 -8.34 -25.97 6.69
C VAL A 155 -7.99 -26.66 5.38
N LYS A 156 -7.25 -27.76 5.48
CA LYS A 156 -7.01 -28.67 4.37
C LYS A 156 -8.27 -29.53 4.18
N VAL A 157 -8.80 -29.55 2.97
CA VAL A 157 -9.89 -30.44 2.59
C VAL A 157 -9.32 -31.76 2.05
N ASP A 158 -8.37 -31.66 1.15
CA ASP A 158 -7.62 -32.75 0.57
C ASP A 158 -6.22 -32.29 0.08
N ALA A 159 -5.51 -33.12 -0.66
CA ALA A 159 -4.15 -32.81 -1.14
C ALA A 159 -4.08 -31.59 -2.09
N LYS A 160 -5.18 -31.24 -2.74
CA LYS A 160 -5.27 -30.18 -3.76
C LYS A 160 -6.25 -29.06 -3.37
N THR A 161 -6.86 -29.13 -2.19
CA THR A 161 -7.96 -28.25 -1.83
C THR A 161 -7.77 -27.70 -0.42
N VAL A 162 -7.78 -26.37 -0.30
CA VAL A 162 -7.86 -25.69 0.98
C VAL A 162 -9.14 -24.87 1.06
N ARG A 163 -9.74 -24.78 2.25
CA ARG A 163 -10.94 -24.01 2.51
C ARG A 163 -10.70 -22.98 3.58
N PHE A 164 -11.25 -21.78 3.35
CA PHE A 164 -11.31 -20.70 4.32
C PHE A 164 -12.75 -20.48 4.74
N ASP A 165 -12.99 -20.41 6.03
CA ASP A 165 -14.27 -20.03 6.61
C ASP A 165 -14.11 -18.70 7.35
N LEU A 166 -14.97 -17.74 7.05
CA LEU A 166 -14.94 -16.37 7.52
C LEU A 166 -16.13 -16.10 8.43
N GLN A 167 -15.94 -15.37 9.51
CA GLN A 167 -17.04 -14.94 10.39
C GLN A 167 -17.98 -13.93 9.74
N LYS A 168 -17.47 -13.12 8.81
CA LYS A 168 -18.23 -12.10 8.08
C LYS A 168 -18.09 -12.31 6.57
N PRO A 169 -19.16 -12.07 5.78
CA PRO A 169 -19.06 -12.11 4.33
C PRO A 169 -17.97 -11.18 3.80
N ASN A 170 -17.14 -11.70 2.89
CA ASN A 170 -16.17 -10.92 2.15
C ASN A 170 -16.06 -11.42 0.72
N ALA A 171 -16.64 -10.69 -0.22
CA ALA A 171 -16.61 -11.00 -1.65
C ALA A 171 -15.24 -10.75 -2.30
N ASN A 172 -14.32 -10.07 -1.60
CA ASN A 172 -12.98 -9.75 -2.05
C ASN A 172 -11.89 -10.55 -1.31
N PHE A 173 -12.30 -11.55 -0.52
CA PHE A 173 -11.36 -12.39 0.23
C PHE A 173 -10.19 -12.96 -0.61
N PRO A 174 -10.36 -13.31 -1.90
CA PRO A 174 -9.24 -13.74 -2.74
C PRO A 174 -8.09 -12.71 -2.80
N TYR A 175 -8.36 -11.41 -2.69
CA TYR A 175 -7.31 -10.40 -2.57
C TYR A 175 -6.55 -10.47 -1.24
N ASN A 176 -7.22 -10.88 -0.15
CA ASN A 176 -6.61 -10.99 1.17
C ASN A 176 -5.58 -12.12 1.26
N VAL A 177 -5.68 -13.12 0.36
CA VAL A 177 -4.75 -14.25 0.24
C VAL A 177 -3.89 -14.19 -1.03
N SER A 178 -3.86 -13.03 -1.69
CA SER A 178 -3.07 -12.79 -2.90
C SER A 178 -1.76 -12.06 -2.60
N SER A 179 -0.97 -11.80 -3.66
CA SER A 179 0.24 -10.99 -3.60
C SER A 179 0.01 -9.55 -3.10
N SER A 180 -1.25 -9.08 -3.00
CA SER A 180 -1.56 -7.81 -2.35
C SER A 180 -1.38 -7.84 -0.82
N ASN A 181 -1.45 -9.01 -0.22
CA ASN A 181 -1.06 -9.27 1.15
C ASN A 181 0.38 -9.79 1.17
N TYR A 182 1.30 -8.92 0.83
CA TYR A 182 2.69 -9.23 0.49
C TYR A 182 3.44 -10.06 1.53
N GLY A 183 3.15 -9.94 2.81
CA GLY A 183 3.73 -10.78 3.85
C GLY A 183 3.19 -12.21 3.86
N LEU A 184 2.03 -12.47 3.24
CA LEU A 184 1.37 -13.78 3.21
C LEU A 184 1.92 -14.71 2.09
N LEU A 185 3.17 -14.56 1.71
CA LEU A 185 3.81 -15.52 0.81
C LEU A 185 3.84 -16.91 1.46
N LEU A 186 3.74 -17.93 0.63
CA LEU A 186 3.64 -19.31 1.13
C LEU A 186 4.96 -19.77 1.75
N MET A 187 4.89 -20.23 2.99
CA MET A 187 6.01 -20.70 3.79
C MET A 187 5.93 -22.22 3.97
N LYS A 188 7.09 -22.86 4.05
CA LYS A 188 7.19 -24.28 4.40
C LYS A 188 6.72 -24.51 5.85
N ASN A 189 5.95 -25.56 6.06
CA ASN A 189 5.45 -25.93 7.38
C ASN A 189 6.60 -26.06 8.40
N GLY A 190 6.43 -25.43 9.56
CA GLY A 190 7.40 -25.38 10.65
C GLY A 190 8.45 -24.27 10.53
N VAL A 191 8.49 -23.52 9.42
CA VAL A 191 9.44 -22.41 9.25
C VAL A 191 8.84 -21.12 9.82
N LYS A 192 9.60 -20.42 10.67
CA LYS A 192 9.16 -19.12 11.23
C LYS A 192 9.26 -18.02 10.18
N GLY A 193 8.27 -17.13 10.19
CA GLY A 193 8.23 -15.95 9.31
C GLY A 193 8.80 -14.67 9.96
N ASP A 194 9.57 -14.81 11.05
CA ASP A 194 10.27 -13.73 11.73
C ASP A 194 11.61 -13.39 11.03
N GLU A 195 12.42 -12.56 11.66
CA GLU A 195 13.72 -12.15 11.10
C GLU A 195 14.68 -13.32 10.83
N SER A 196 14.50 -14.48 11.45
CA SER A 196 15.31 -15.68 11.17
C SER A 196 15.04 -16.28 9.80
N TRP A 197 13.88 -15.98 9.18
CA TRP A 197 13.50 -16.46 7.85
C TRP A 197 14.51 -16.05 6.77
N ILE A 198 15.14 -14.87 6.92
CA ILE A 198 16.13 -14.35 5.97
C ILE A 198 17.33 -15.28 5.81
N ALA A 199 17.65 -16.07 6.83
CA ALA A 199 18.79 -16.99 6.79
C ALA A 199 18.60 -18.14 5.78
N THR A 200 17.37 -18.57 5.56
CA THR A 200 17.04 -19.62 4.60
C THR A 200 16.42 -19.07 3.33
N MET A 201 15.59 -18.04 3.44
CA MET A 201 14.76 -17.47 2.36
C MET A 201 14.17 -18.53 1.43
N ASN A 202 13.72 -19.65 2.04
CA ASN A 202 13.21 -20.80 1.31
C ASN A 202 11.79 -20.53 0.83
N GLY A 203 11.67 -19.81 -0.27
CA GLY A 203 10.41 -19.48 -0.93
C GLY A 203 10.13 -20.39 -2.12
N THR A 204 9.08 -20.03 -2.87
CA THR A 204 8.62 -20.75 -4.08
C THR A 204 8.67 -19.86 -5.33
N GLY A 205 9.28 -18.68 -5.24
CA GLY A 205 9.23 -17.64 -6.26
C GLY A 205 10.19 -17.85 -7.44
N LYS A 206 10.12 -16.90 -8.36
CA LYS A 206 10.90 -16.87 -9.62
C LYS A 206 12.40 -16.68 -9.40
N TRP A 207 12.78 -16.17 -8.23
CA TRP A 207 14.15 -15.85 -7.90
C TRP A 207 14.58 -16.51 -6.60
N ILE A 208 15.80 -17.01 -6.57
CA ILE A 208 16.45 -17.61 -5.39
C ILE A 208 17.48 -16.61 -4.87
N MET A 209 17.41 -16.23 -3.62
CA MET A 209 18.39 -15.34 -3.01
C MET A 209 19.77 -16.00 -2.94
N VAL A 210 20.79 -15.28 -3.39
CA VAL A 210 22.20 -15.70 -3.33
C VAL A 210 22.93 -14.99 -2.19
N SER A 211 22.69 -13.69 -2.04
CA SER A 211 23.28 -12.90 -0.97
C SER A 211 22.41 -11.70 -0.66
N HIS A 212 22.48 -11.25 0.59
CA HIS A 212 21.78 -10.08 1.07
C HIS A 212 22.69 -9.26 1.97
N LYS A 213 22.80 -7.96 1.67
CA LYS A 213 23.45 -6.99 2.54
C LYS A 213 22.48 -5.82 2.78
N LEU A 214 22.09 -5.67 4.03
CA LEU A 214 21.09 -4.70 4.46
C LEU A 214 21.47 -3.28 4.00
N ASN A 215 20.51 -2.56 3.42
CA ASN A 215 20.65 -1.20 2.91
C ASN A 215 21.75 -1.00 1.85
N GLU A 216 22.22 -2.08 1.24
CA GLU A 216 23.15 -2.02 0.11
C GLU A 216 22.59 -2.76 -1.11
N LYS A 217 22.66 -4.10 -1.08
CA LYS A 217 22.31 -4.93 -2.24
C LYS A 217 21.82 -6.33 -1.85
N THR A 218 20.81 -6.79 -2.58
CA THR A 218 20.40 -8.20 -2.59
C THR A 218 20.64 -8.77 -3.98
N VAL A 219 21.28 -9.94 -4.06
CA VAL A 219 21.55 -10.64 -5.30
C VAL A 219 20.71 -11.90 -5.37
N PHE A 220 20.10 -12.13 -6.52
CA PHE A 220 19.27 -13.29 -6.78
C PHE A 220 19.76 -14.01 -8.03
N LYS A 221 19.59 -15.33 -8.06
CA LYS A 221 19.67 -16.14 -9.28
C LYS A 221 18.28 -16.59 -9.71
N ARG A 222 18.09 -16.78 -11.01
CA ARG A 222 16.85 -17.28 -11.58
C ARG A 222 16.52 -18.68 -11.03
N ASN A 223 15.25 -18.90 -10.68
CA ASN A 223 14.72 -20.23 -10.41
C ASN A 223 14.31 -20.88 -11.73
N ALA A 224 15.17 -21.75 -12.27
CA ALA A 224 14.89 -22.48 -13.50
C ALA A 224 13.76 -23.53 -13.35
N ASN A 225 13.41 -23.87 -12.11
CA ASN A 225 12.35 -24.84 -11.78
C ASN A 225 11.07 -24.14 -11.29
N TYR A 226 10.87 -22.87 -11.65
CA TYR A 226 9.63 -22.19 -11.31
C TYR A 226 8.45 -22.87 -12.01
N PHE A 227 7.36 -23.05 -11.29
CA PHE A 227 6.20 -23.85 -11.72
C PHE A 227 5.43 -23.26 -12.93
N ASP A 228 5.61 -21.99 -13.25
CA ASP A 228 5.04 -21.36 -14.45
C ASP A 228 6.19 -21.01 -15.40
N GLU A 229 6.44 -21.89 -16.35
CA GLU A 229 7.54 -21.78 -17.32
C GLU A 229 7.47 -20.47 -18.13
N ALA A 230 6.25 -20.01 -18.45
CA ALA A 230 6.03 -18.77 -19.21
C ALA A 230 6.47 -17.51 -18.44
N GLN A 231 6.59 -17.61 -17.13
CA GLN A 231 7.02 -16.54 -16.25
C GLN A 231 8.46 -16.67 -15.76
N ILE A 232 9.22 -17.67 -16.21
CA ILE A 232 10.64 -17.77 -15.86
C ILE A 232 11.40 -16.57 -16.44
N PRO A 233 12.11 -15.78 -15.61
CA PRO A 233 12.85 -14.61 -16.09
C PRO A 233 13.93 -15.00 -17.10
N SER A 234 14.14 -14.19 -18.14
CA SER A 234 15.22 -14.43 -19.11
C SER A 234 16.61 -14.03 -18.59
N PHE A 235 16.66 -13.19 -17.56
CA PHE A 235 17.90 -12.85 -16.86
C PHE A 235 18.32 -13.99 -15.94
N GLU A 236 19.62 -14.25 -15.83
CA GLU A 236 20.16 -15.27 -14.93
C GLU A 236 20.35 -14.74 -13.51
N THR A 237 20.65 -13.45 -13.41
CA THR A 237 20.91 -12.77 -12.14
C THR A 237 20.08 -11.48 -12.06
N MET A 238 19.58 -11.19 -10.87
CA MET A 238 18.96 -9.91 -10.54
C MET A 238 19.67 -9.29 -9.35
N GLU A 239 19.98 -8.02 -9.44
CA GLU A 239 20.52 -7.22 -8.35
C GLU A 239 19.52 -6.15 -7.95
N GLN A 240 19.01 -6.22 -6.75
CA GLN A 240 18.24 -5.16 -6.11
C GLN A 240 19.20 -4.27 -5.34
N ILE A 241 19.41 -3.04 -5.80
CA ILE A 241 20.33 -2.09 -5.20
C ILE A 241 19.54 -1.04 -4.44
N GLN A 242 19.85 -0.85 -3.16
CA GLN A 242 19.04 -0.01 -2.28
C GLN A 242 19.57 1.43 -2.24
N TYR A 243 18.65 2.38 -2.32
CA TYR A 243 18.90 3.81 -2.29
C TYR A 243 18.05 4.48 -1.22
N VAL A 244 18.57 5.55 -0.63
CA VAL A 244 17.82 6.35 0.37
C VAL A 244 16.52 6.94 -0.20
N SER A 245 16.52 7.21 -1.51
CA SER A 245 15.31 7.59 -2.26
C SER A 245 15.45 7.09 -3.70
N GLN A 246 14.35 6.95 -4.41
CA GLN A 246 14.35 6.53 -5.81
C GLN A 246 15.08 7.56 -6.70
N SER A 247 14.93 8.85 -6.38
CA SER A 247 15.61 9.95 -7.10
C SER A 247 17.13 9.88 -6.97
N ALA A 248 17.65 9.41 -5.83
CA ALA A 248 19.08 9.22 -5.63
C ALA A 248 19.70 8.17 -6.57
N ALA A 249 18.88 7.32 -7.19
CA ALA A 249 19.33 6.31 -8.14
C ALA A 249 19.46 6.85 -9.60
N ILE A 250 18.93 8.04 -9.89
CA ILE A 250 18.93 8.61 -11.26
C ILE A 250 20.34 8.72 -11.88
N PRO A 251 21.40 9.16 -11.17
CA PRO A 251 22.75 9.18 -11.72
C PRO A 251 23.27 7.79 -12.12
N ALA A 252 22.94 6.75 -11.33
CA ALA A 252 23.35 5.38 -11.61
C ALA A 252 22.63 4.82 -12.85
N LEU A 253 21.34 5.14 -13.04
CA LEU A 253 20.60 4.78 -14.25
C LEU A 253 21.19 5.49 -15.49
N LYS A 254 21.49 6.80 -15.40
CA LYS A 254 22.08 7.57 -16.51
C LYS A 254 23.43 7.01 -16.97
N THR A 255 24.23 6.46 -16.07
CA THR A 255 25.56 5.88 -16.34
C THR A 255 25.53 4.39 -16.69
N GLY A 256 24.36 3.74 -16.71
CA GLY A 256 24.19 2.32 -17.01
C GLY A 256 24.62 1.38 -15.89
N LYS A 257 24.79 1.88 -14.66
CA LYS A 257 24.98 1.06 -13.46
C LYS A 257 23.70 0.43 -12.95
N LEU A 258 22.56 0.95 -13.41
CA LEU A 258 21.21 0.40 -13.23
C LEU A 258 20.52 0.24 -14.57
N ASP A 259 19.60 -0.69 -14.63
CA ASP A 259 18.74 -0.96 -15.77
C ASP A 259 17.33 -0.38 -15.56
N SER A 260 16.89 -0.23 -14.31
CA SER A 260 15.56 0.30 -13.99
C SER A 260 15.51 1.01 -12.63
N ILE A 261 14.62 2.00 -12.53
CA ILE A 261 14.19 2.61 -11.27
C ILE A 261 12.66 2.48 -11.22
N HIS A 262 12.17 1.90 -10.13
CA HIS A 262 10.75 1.70 -9.88
C HIS A 262 10.16 2.84 -9.04
N LEU A 263 8.92 3.26 -9.35
CA LEU A 263 8.14 4.24 -8.59
C LEU A 263 8.76 5.65 -8.44
N LEU A 264 9.41 6.18 -9.48
CA LEU A 264 9.75 7.59 -9.54
C LEU A 264 8.51 8.48 -9.59
N TYR A 265 8.63 9.70 -9.09
CA TYR A 265 7.66 10.75 -9.42
C TYR A 265 7.79 11.14 -10.89
N GLY A 266 6.67 11.52 -11.50
CA GLY A 266 6.63 11.73 -12.95
C GLY A 266 7.56 12.84 -13.46
N ASN A 267 7.65 13.97 -12.74
CA ASN A 267 8.54 15.09 -13.07
C ASN A 267 10.03 14.69 -13.02
N GLU A 268 10.41 13.81 -12.10
CA GLU A 268 11.78 13.28 -12.02
C GLU A 268 12.10 12.39 -13.22
N ALA A 269 11.12 11.53 -13.59
CA ALA A 269 11.22 10.68 -14.76
C ALA A 269 11.37 11.49 -16.05
N ASP A 270 10.84 12.71 -16.12
CA ASP A 270 10.95 13.60 -17.29
C ASP A 270 12.36 14.14 -17.53
N THR A 271 13.23 14.08 -16.51
CA THR A 271 14.64 14.47 -16.66
C THR A 271 15.48 13.43 -17.43
N LEU A 272 14.90 12.28 -17.76
CA LEU A 272 15.58 11.16 -18.41
C LEU A 272 15.29 11.14 -19.92
N PRO A 273 16.32 11.04 -20.81
CA PRO A 273 16.13 11.10 -22.26
C PRO A 273 15.38 9.87 -22.79
N LYS A 274 14.31 10.10 -23.53
CA LYS A 274 13.48 9.06 -24.15
C LYS A 274 14.25 8.18 -25.15
N THR A 275 15.36 8.67 -25.69
CA THR A 275 16.24 7.92 -26.59
C THR A 275 16.99 6.77 -25.91
N LYS A 276 17.13 6.83 -24.57
CA LYS A 276 17.84 5.80 -23.78
C LYS A 276 16.93 5.03 -22.84
N PHE A 277 15.77 5.59 -22.48
CA PHE A 277 14.87 5.05 -21.47
C PHE A 277 13.42 5.12 -21.93
N TYR A 278 12.63 4.14 -21.53
CA TYR A 278 11.19 4.19 -21.64
C TYR A 278 10.54 4.28 -20.26
N LYS A 279 9.32 4.76 -20.22
CA LYS A 279 8.52 4.94 -19.02
C LYS A 279 7.33 3.99 -19.05
N THR A 280 7.10 3.31 -17.95
CA THR A 280 5.88 2.54 -17.70
C THR A 280 5.09 3.27 -16.62
N LEU A 281 3.85 3.64 -16.95
CA LEU A 281 2.96 4.28 -15.99
C LEU A 281 2.30 3.21 -15.12
N VAL A 282 2.31 3.42 -13.82
CA VAL A 282 1.67 2.56 -12.83
C VAL A 282 0.59 3.38 -12.14
N PRO A 283 -0.64 3.44 -12.68
CA PRO A 283 -1.75 4.11 -12.01
C PRO A 283 -2.02 3.44 -10.68
N THR A 284 -2.21 4.24 -9.65
CA THR A 284 -2.59 3.76 -8.32
C THR A 284 -3.94 4.35 -7.91
N CYS A 285 -4.58 3.76 -6.91
CA CYS A 285 -5.73 4.38 -6.24
C CYS A 285 -5.30 5.17 -5.00
N GLY A 286 -3.98 5.25 -4.77
CA GLY A 286 -3.40 6.04 -3.68
C GLY A 286 -3.29 7.52 -4.02
N GLY A 287 -3.04 8.31 -3.01
CA GLY A 287 -2.88 9.75 -3.13
C GLY A 287 -3.11 10.47 -1.80
N LEU A 288 -3.26 11.76 -1.87
CA LEU A 288 -3.59 12.58 -0.71
C LEU A 288 -5.12 12.70 -0.58
N HIS A 289 -5.63 12.21 0.54
CA HIS A 289 -7.03 12.36 0.93
C HIS A 289 -7.18 13.53 1.89
N MET A 290 -8.06 14.46 1.58
CA MET A 290 -8.36 15.62 2.43
C MET A 290 -9.70 15.38 3.13
N HIS A 291 -9.66 15.18 4.44
CA HIS A 291 -10.84 14.92 5.25
C HIS A 291 -11.36 16.20 5.92
N MET A 292 -12.64 16.21 6.21
CA MET A 292 -13.35 17.29 6.89
C MET A 292 -14.25 16.70 7.98
N ARG A 293 -14.06 17.16 9.24
CA ARG A 293 -14.87 16.72 10.38
C ARG A 293 -16.32 17.16 10.20
N ALA A 294 -17.24 16.19 10.10
CA ALA A 294 -18.66 16.47 9.92
C ALA A 294 -19.42 16.60 11.25
N ASP A 295 -18.74 16.50 12.37
CA ASP A 295 -19.31 16.53 13.73
C ASP A 295 -18.94 17.80 14.53
N ILE A 296 -18.07 18.66 14.00
CA ILE A 296 -17.62 19.90 14.67
C ILE A 296 -17.56 21.10 13.72
N GLY A 297 -17.67 22.30 14.28
CA GLY A 297 -17.46 23.58 13.61
C GLY A 297 -18.34 23.83 12.39
N GLN A 298 -17.84 24.64 11.47
CA GLN A 298 -18.55 25.01 10.23
C GLN A 298 -18.65 23.82 9.25
N LEU A 299 -17.77 22.82 9.42
CA LEU A 299 -17.74 21.65 8.57
C LEU A 299 -18.85 20.63 8.86
N THR A 300 -19.68 20.84 9.90
CA THR A 300 -20.91 20.06 10.14
C THR A 300 -21.92 20.20 9.00
N ASP A 301 -21.97 21.37 8.37
CA ASP A 301 -22.84 21.59 7.22
C ASP A 301 -22.21 21.06 5.94
N LYS A 302 -22.87 20.08 5.30
CA LYS A 302 -22.38 19.49 4.05
C LYS A 302 -22.24 20.52 2.91
N ARG A 303 -23.01 21.63 2.94
CA ARG A 303 -22.92 22.71 1.94
C ARG A 303 -21.57 23.42 2.03
N VAL A 304 -21.04 23.58 3.23
CA VAL A 304 -19.70 24.14 3.47
C VAL A 304 -18.63 23.19 2.93
N ARG A 305 -18.74 21.89 3.19
CA ARG A 305 -17.80 20.89 2.66
C ARG A 305 -17.83 20.82 1.14
N GLU A 306 -19.03 20.85 0.54
CA GLU A 306 -19.20 20.89 -0.92
C GLU A 306 -18.62 22.19 -1.51
N ALA A 307 -18.83 23.34 -0.87
CA ALA A 307 -18.26 24.61 -1.31
C ALA A 307 -16.72 24.56 -1.38
N ILE A 308 -16.06 23.96 -0.38
CA ILE A 308 -14.60 23.74 -0.40
C ILE A 308 -14.21 22.87 -1.59
N ALA A 309 -14.92 21.75 -1.82
CA ALA A 309 -14.61 20.84 -2.92
C ALA A 309 -14.76 21.47 -4.31
N LEU A 310 -15.70 22.41 -4.45
CA LEU A 310 -15.95 23.18 -5.68
C LEU A 310 -14.89 24.26 -5.95
N THR A 311 -14.03 24.62 -5.01
CA THR A 311 -12.93 25.55 -5.27
C THR A 311 -11.78 24.92 -6.04
N LEU A 312 -11.65 23.60 -6.03
CA LEU A 312 -10.45 22.88 -6.46
C LEU A 312 -10.43 22.64 -7.97
N ASP A 313 -9.50 23.29 -8.67
CA ASP A 313 -9.20 22.96 -10.07
C ASP A 313 -8.27 21.76 -10.13
N ARG A 314 -8.87 20.56 -10.13
CA ARG A 314 -8.14 19.28 -10.13
C ARG A 314 -7.23 19.12 -11.33
N THR A 315 -7.73 19.53 -12.51
CA THR A 315 -6.99 19.38 -13.76
C THR A 315 -5.78 20.33 -13.80
N ALA A 316 -5.95 21.58 -13.38
CA ALA A 316 -4.86 22.54 -13.30
C ALA A 316 -3.79 22.08 -12.29
N TYR A 317 -4.19 21.55 -11.12
CA TYR A 317 -3.26 21.00 -10.13
C TYR A 317 -2.45 19.82 -10.70
N ILE A 318 -3.12 18.84 -11.31
CA ILE A 318 -2.46 17.67 -11.92
C ILE A 318 -1.46 18.10 -12.98
N LYS A 319 -1.87 19.02 -13.88
CA LYS A 319 -0.99 19.50 -14.95
C LYS A 319 0.17 20.33 -14.42
N GLY A 320 -0.10 21.28 -13.53
CA GLY A 320 0.90 22.26 -13.08
C GLY A 320 1.84 21.74 -12.00
N VAL A 321 1.35 20.89 -11.10
CA VAL A 321 2.12 20.41 -9.95
C VAL A 321 2.64 18.99 -10.14
N LEU A 322 1.79 18.11 -10.70
CA LEU A 322 2.14 16.70 -10.87
C LEU A 322 2.64 16.35 -12.27
N GLY A 323 2.84 17.36 -13.16
CA GLY A 323 3.34 17.14 -14.51
C GLY A 323 2.41 16.28 -15.38
N GLY A 324 1.14 16.13 -15.01
CA GLY A 324 0.16 15.25 -15.67
C GLY A 324 0.18 13.80 -15.19
N TYR A 325 1.01 13.45 -14.23
CA TYR A 325 1.16 12.07 -13.71
C TYR A 325 0.16 11.76 -12.58
N ALA A 326 -1.11 11.93 -12.86
CA ALA A 326 -2.20 11.49 -11.99
C ALA A 326 -3.51 11.38 -12.80
N LEU A 327 -4.44 10.62 -12.28
CA LEU A 327 -5.82 10.57 -12.77
C LEU A 327 -6.69 11.50 -11.97
N VAL A 328 -7.57 12.26 -12.62
CA VAL A 328 -8.55 13.12 -11.92
C VAL A 328 -9.49 12.23 -11.14
N ALA A 329 -9.62 12.47 -9.84
CA ALA A 329 -10.60 11.82 -8.99
C ALA A 329 -11.84 12.69 -8.76
N ASN A 330 -12.92 12.10 -8.30
CA ASN A 330 -14.24 12.71 -8.10
C ASN A 330 -14.72 12.57 -6.66
N ASP A 331 -13.83 12.84 -5.70
CA ASP A 331 -14.08 12.73 -4.26
C ASP A 331 -14.52 11.32 -3.82
N SER A 332 -14.07 10.30 -4.53
CA SER A 332 -14.33 8.91 -4.19
C SER A 332 -13.11 8.04 -4.51
N VAL A 333 -12.81 7.11 -3.62
CA VAL A 333 -11.78 6.08 -3.88
C VAL A 333 -12.18 5.13 -5.02
N MET A 334 -13.49 5.06 -5.32
CA MET A 334 -14.00 4.16 -6.37
C MET A 334 -13.55 4.56 -7.78
N ASP A 335 -13.18 5.83 -8.00
CA ASP A 335 -12.95 6.41 -9.34
C ASP A 335 -11.82 5.72 -10.11
N SER A 336 -10.83 5.18 -9.40
CA SER A 336 -9.67 4.49 -9.98
C SER A 336 -9.89 3.00 -10.24
N PHE A 337 -11.00 2.43 -9.77
CA PHE A 337 -11.27 1.00 -9.95
C PHE A 337 -12.12 0.72 -11.19
N PRO A 338 -11.97 -0.48 -11.81
CA PRO A 338 -12.74 -0.85 -13.00
C PRO A 338 -14.25 -0.84 -12.81
N THR A 339 -14.70 -0.94 -11.56
CA THR A 339 -16.13 -0.94 -11.18
C THR A 339 -16.71 0.46 -11.03
N ALA A 340 -15.92 1.51 -11.21
CA ALA A 340 -16.41 2.89 -11.14
C ALA A 340 -17.56 3.14 -12.12
N ASP A 341 -18.60 3.79 -11.64
CA ASP A 341 -19.70 4.26 -12.48
C ASP A 341 -19.28 5.57 -13.17
N LYS A 342 -18.95 5.48 -14.44
CA LYS A 342 -18.52 6.63 -15.26
C LYS A 342 -19.67 7.57 -15.62
N SER A 343 -20.92 7.24 -15.29
CA SER A 343 -22.06 8.13 -15.47
C SER A 343 -22.24 9.13 -14.33
N VAL A 344 -21.55 8.93 -13.19
CA VAL A 344 -21.54 9.90 -12.10
C VAL A 344 -20.82 11.18 -12.56
N PRO A 345 -21.47 12.35 -12.54
CA PRO A 345 -20.88 13.58 -13.07
C PRO A 345 -19.61 13.98 -12.32
N GLN A 346 -18.56 14.33 -13.07
CA GLN A 346 -17.31 14.82 -12.50
C GLN A 346 -17.53 16.19 -11.85
N ARG A 347 -17.22 16.32 -10.56
CA ARG A 347 -17.20 17.62 -9.87
C ARG A 347 -16.10 18.50 -10.47
N LYS A 348 -16.48 19.69 -10.91
CA LYS A 348 -15.58 20.69 -11.50
C LYS A 348 -15.50 21.89 -10.58
N LYS A 349 -14.45 22.71 -10.75
CA LYS A 349 -14.36 24.02 -10.09
C LYS A 349 -15.57 24.89 -10.47
N ASP A 350 -16.27 25.41 -9.47
CA ASP A 350 -17.40 26.33 -9.61
C ASP A 350 -17.46 27.29 -8.41
N ILE A 351 -16.80 28.42 -8.54
CA ILE A 351 -16.70 29.42 -7.46
C ILE A 351 -18.07 30.12 -7.22
N ALA A 352 -18.88 30.28 -8.26
CA ALA A 352 -20.20 30.91 -8.10
C ALA A 352 -21.12 30.02 -7.25
N ARG A 353 -21.19 28.73 -7.56
CA ARG A 353 -21.96 27.77 -6.77
C ARG A 353 -21.39 27.59 -5.36
N ALA A 354 -20.06 27.56 -5.20
CA ALA A 354 -19.42 27.49 -3.88
C ALA A 354 -19.84 28.67 -2.98
N LYS A 355 -19.83 29.91 -3.49
CA LYS A 355 -20.27 31.09 -2.76
C LYS A 355 -21.78 31.03 -2.43
N ALA A 356 -22.60 30.53 -3.36
CA ALA A 356 -24.03 30.36 -3.11
C ALA A 356 -24.27 29.34 -1.97
N LEU A 357 -23.56 28.21 -1.96
CA LEU A 357 -23.67 27.22 -0.90
C LEU A 357 -23.27 27.76 0.47
N LEU A 358 -22.21 28.57 0.55
CA LEU A 358 -21.83 29.23 1.80
C LEU A 358 -22.92 30.23 2.27
N ALA A 359 -23.51 31.01 1.37
CA ALA A 359 -24.60 31.91 1.69
C ALA A 359 -25.84 31.13 2.19
N GLU A 360 -26.21 30.03 1.49
CA GLU A 360 -27.30 29.13 1.90
C GLU A 360 -27.04 28.51 3.28
N ALA A 361 -25.76 28.24 3.63
CA ALA A 361 -25.34 27.74 4.93
C ALA A 361 -25.27 28.83 6.02
N GLY A 362 -25.54 30.08 5.68
CA GLY A 362 -25.47 31.20 6.62
C GLY A 362 -24.05 31.77 6.83
N VAL A 363 -23.08 31.34 6.07
CA VAL A 363 -21.68 31.78 6.13
C VAL A 363 -21.46 32.96 5.18
N LYS A 364 -21.81 34.15 5.61
CA LYS A 364 -21.77 35.35 4.74
C LYS A 364 -20.39 36.00 4.63
N ASN A 365 -19.55 35.89 5.67
CA ASN A 365 -18.29 36.64 5.78
C ASN A 365 -17.05 35.73 5.75
N GLY A 366 -17.20 34.46 5.30
CA GLY A 366 -16.14 33.49 5.40
C GLY A 366 -15.81 33.09 6.85
N PHE A 367 -14.77 32.31 7.03
CA PHE A 367 -14.28 31.88 8.34
C PHE A 367 -12.82 31.42 8.24
N LYS A 368 -12.20 31.21 9.41
CA LYS A 368 -10.85 30.67 9.51
C LYS A 368 -10.92 29.14 9.68
N LEU A 369 -10.01 28.43 9.04
CA LEU A 369 -9.88 26.98 9.11
C LEU A 369 -8.41 26.59 9.18
N THR A 370 -8.05 25.63 10.02
CA THR A 370 -6.67 25.12 10.07
C THR A 370 -6.56 23.80 9.33
N LEU A 371 -5.74 23.78 8.28
CA LEU A 371 -5.42 22.58 7.53
C LEU A 371 -4.17 21.94 8.11
N GLN A 372 -4.32 20.73 8.64
CA GLN A 372 -3.25 20.01 9.33
C GLN A 372 -2.73 18.83 8.53
N SER A 373 -1.42 18.60 8.60
CA SER A 373 -0.75 17.45 8.00
C SER A 373 0.69 17.34 8.54
N TRP A 374 1.55 16.57 7.88
CA TRP A 374 2.99 16.57 8.16
C TRP A 374 3.77 17.19 7.01
N LYS A 375 5.02 17.58 7.30
CA LYS A 375 5.86 18.27 6.33
C LYS A 375 6.47 17.30 5.30
N ARG A 376 6.13 17.50 4.02
CA ARG A 376 6.69 16.83 2.85
C ARG A 376 6.43 17.68 1.60
N ASP A 377 7.35 17.70 0.65
CA ASP A 377 7.29 18.60 -0.52
C ASP A 377 5.98 18.57 -1.31
N ASP A 378 5.40 17.39 -1.52
CA ASP A 378 4.12 17.24 -2.22
C ASP A 378 2.93 17.73 -1.38
N ILE A 379 3.00 17.54 -0.06
CA ILE A 379 2.00 18.05 0.89
C ILE A 379 2.08 19.58 0.97
N ASP A 380 3.29 20.14 1.03
CA ASP A 380 3.50 21.60 1.00
C ASP A 380 2.85 22.23 -0.24
N LYS A 381 3.03 21.61 -1.42
CA LYS A 381 2.41 22.06 -2.66
C LYS A 381 0.89 21.89 -2.64
N PHE A 382 0.40 20.78 -2.11
CA PHE A 382 -1.04 20.51 -2.04
C PHE A 382 -1.75 21.43 -1.06
N THR A 383 -1.19 21.69 0.12
CA THR A 383 -1.75 22.62 1.11
C THR A 383 -1.76 24.05 0.59
N ALA A 384 -0.71 24.49 -0.13
CA ALA A 384 -0.66 25.79 -0.78
C ALA A 384 -1.78 25.94 -1.84
N PHE A 385 -2.02 24.90 -2.64
CA PHE A 385 -3.13 24.86 -3.60
C PHE A 385 -4.49 24.95 -2.91
N VAL A 386 -4.74 24.18 -1.86
CA VAL A 386 -5.99 24.20 -1.09
C VAL A 386 -6.22 25.58 -0.46
N LYS A 387 -5.19 26.13 0.19
CA LYS A 387 -5.24 27.48 0.79
C LYS A 387 -5.61 28.55 -0.23
N SER A 388 -4.94 28.55 -1.38
CA SER A 388 -5.23 29.49 -2.46
C SER A 388 -6.65 29.35 -3.00
N SER A 389 -7.11 28.11 -3.18
CA SER A 389 -8.47 27.82 -3.68
C SER A 389 -9.56 28.24 -2.70
N CYS A 390 -9.41 27.94 -1.41
CA CYS A 390 -10.38 28.32 -0.38
C CYS A 390 -10.51 29.84 -0.20
N LYS A 391 -9.43 30.57 -0.44
CA LYS A 391 -9.43 32.05 -0.39
C LYS A 391 -10.40 32.68 -1.39
N GLU A 392 -10.65 32.04 -2.55
CA GLU A 392 -11.56 32.51 -3.59
C GLU A 392 -13.03 32.63 -3.09
N ILE A 393 -13.38 31.90 -2.03
CA ILE A 393 -14.71 31.88 -1.40
C ILE A 393 -14.72 32.50 0.01
N GLY A 394 -13.64 33.17 0.41
CA GLY A 394 -13.53 33.87 1.69
C GLY A 394 -13.14 32.96 2.88
N ILE A 395 -12.76 31.73 2.66
CA ILE A 395 -12.22 30.85 3.73
C ILE A 395 -10.72 31.10 3.87
N ASP A 396 -10.29 31.56 5.05
CA ASP A 396 -8.88 31.80 5.38
C ASP A 396 -8.26 30.55 6.00
N VAL A 397 -7.45 29.84 5.21
CA VAL A 397 -6.80 28.58 5.63
C VAL A 397 -5.43 28.88 6.21
N THR A 398 -5.24 28.56 7.49
CA THR A 398 -3.92 28.46 8.12
C THR A 398 -3.41 27.03 7.92
N VAL A 399 -2.15 26.88 7.49
CA VAL A 399 -1.52 25.58 7.29
C VAL A 399 -0.63 25.27 8.50
N ASP A 400 -0.88 24.14 9.16
CA ASP A 400 -0.13 23.62 10.30
C ASP A 400 0.45 22.24 9.94
N LEU A 401 1.76 22.20 9.71
CA LEU A 401 2.47 20.99 9.30
C LEU A 401 3.41 20.52 10.40
N ASP A 402 3.21 19.29 10.86
CA ASP A 402 4.13 18.64 11.78
C ASP A 402 5.51 18.52 11.14
N GLY A 403 6.48 19.28 11.67
CA GLY A 403 7.88 19.30 11.22
C GLY A 403 8.79 18.41 12.06
N SER A 404 8.25 17.71 13.07
CA SER A 404 9.03 16.83 13.93
C SER A 404 9.50 15.59 13.14
N ASP A 405 10.79 15.28 13.22
CA ASP A 405 11.47 14.04 12.85
C ASP A 405 11.28 13.42 11.45
N GLY A 406 10.78 14.17 10.49
CA GLY A 406 10.87 13.83 9.05
C GLY A 406 9.99 12.69 8.56
N GLY A 407 8.95 12.28 9.27
CA GLY A 407 8.15 11.14 8.86
C GLY A 407 6.66 11.17 9.21
N GLY A 408 6.16 12.26 9.80
CA GLY A 408 4.77 12.30 10.27
C GLY A 408 4.49 11.33 11.41
N ALA A 409 5.51 11.00 12.22
CA ALA A 409 5.37 10.05 13.32
C ALA A 409 4.32 10.53 14.31
N ARG A 410 4.27 11.83 14.62
CA ARG A 410 3.22 12.42 15.45
C ARG A 410 1.86 12.41 14.75
N TRP A 411 1.83 12.76 13.45
CA TRP A 411 0.62 12.78 12.65
C TRP A 411 -0.08 11.42 12.63
N TYR A 412 0.68 10.36 12.35
CA TYR A 412 0.17 8.99 12.32
C TYR A 412 0.25 8.24 13.65
N ALA A 413 0.69 8.90 14.73
CA ALA A 413 0.74 8.25 16.03
C ALA A 413 -0.67 7.79 16.44
N TYR A 414 -0.81 6.51 16.69
CA TYR A 414 -2.05 5.93 17.23
C TYR A 414 -2.24 6.20 18.72
N SER A 415 -1.31 6.91 19.37
CA SER A 415 -1.30 7.23 20.79
C SER A 415 -1.75 8.65 21.05
N VAL A 416 -2.89 8.72 21.67
CA VAL A 416 -3.34 9.68 22.68
C VAL A 416 -3.12 11.16 22.38
N TYR A 417 -3.95 11.73 21.50
CA TYR A 417 -4.30 13.15 21.59
C TYR A 417 -5.58 13.31 22.39
N PRO A 418 -5.66 14.33 23.29
CA PRO A 418 -6.89 14.62 24.02
C PRO A 418 -8.02 14.87 23.00
N SER A 419 -9.17 14.28 23.27
CA SER A 419 -10.37 14.50 22.46
C SER A 419 -10.62 15.99 22.26
N VAL A 420 -10.82 16.39 21.02
CA VAL A 420 -11.35 17.75 20.74
C VAL A 420 -12.67 17.89 21.51
N LYS A 421 -12.83 18.97 22.26
CA LYS A 421 -14.01 19.22 23.09
C LYS A 421 -15.28 19.10 22.24
N GLY A 422 -16.14 18.14 22.57
CA GLY A 422 -17.36 17.81 21.82
C GLY A 422 -17.27 16.59 20.90
N SER A 423 -16.08 15.99 20.71
CA SER A 423 -15.91 14.77 19.93
C SER A 423 -16.37 13.53 20.70
N LYS A 424 -17.08 12.63 20.01
CA LYS A 424 -17.49 11.31 20.55
C LYS A 424 -16.31 10.31 20.61
N VAL A 425 -15.12 10.71 20.15
CA VAL A 425 -13.97 9.79 20.00
C VAL A 425 -12.83 10.23 20.89
N ALA A 426 -12.50 9.37 21.85
CA ALA A 426 -11.36 9.55 22.74
C ALA A 426 -10.08 8.98 22.11
N ASN A 427 -8.94 9.70 22.31
CA ASN A 427 -7.58 9.17 22.20
C ASN A 427 -7.20 8.56 20.83
N LYS A 428 -7.26 9.35 19.74
CA LYS A 428 -6.76 8.93 18.43
C LYS A 428 -5.62 9.84 17.96
N GLY A 429 -4.81 9.36 17.00
CA GLY A 429 -3.72 10.11 16.40
C GLY A 429 -4.15 11.49 15.88
N GLU A 430 -3.21 12.39 15.71
CA GLU A 430 -3.48 13.78 15.35
C GLU A 430 -4.31 13.92 14.09
N TRP A 431 -4.04 13.08 13.05
CA TRP A 431 -4.80 13.09 11.80
C TRP A 431 -6.28 12.73 11.97
N LEU A 432 -6.60 11.82 12.92
CA LEU A 432 -7.97 11.47 13.27
C LEU A 432 -8.65 12.51 14.16
N ALA A 433 -7.90 13.41 14.79
CA ALA A 433 -8.40 14.45 15.66
C ALA A 433 -8.55 15.80 14.94
N SER A 434 -7.84 16.01 13.83
CA SER A 434 -7.84 17.27 13.09
C SER A 434 -9.21 17.57 12.48
N GLU A 435 -9.63 18.84 12.53
CA GLU A 435 -10.89 19.30 11.94
C GLU A 435 -10.87 19.23 10.41
N PHE A 436 -9.75 19.63 9.84
CA PHE A 436 -9.49 19.63 8.41
C PHE A 436 -8.07 19.17 8.19
N GLY A 437 -7.89 18.02 7.55
CA GLY A 437 -6.58 17.40 7.47
C GLY A 437 -6.33 16.68 6.16
N ILE A 438 -5.05 16.42 5.89
CA ILE A 438 -4.61 15.63 4.74
C ILE A 438 -3.88 14.41 5.24
N ALA A 439 -4.26 13.23 4.76
CA ALA A 439 -3.57 11.97 4.99
C ALA A 439 -3.15 11.33 3.66
N GLU A 440 -1.98 10.70 3.65
CA GLU A 440 -1.55 9.89 2.50
C GLU A 440 -2.14 8.49 2.61
N TRP A 441 -2.64 8.02 1.51
CA TRP A 441 -3.10 6.64 1.35
C TRP A 441 -2.31 5.95 0.25
N ALA A 442 -1.66 4.85 0.60
CA ALA A 442 -0.97 4.02 -0.38
C ALA A 442 -1.95 3.29 -1.30
N GLY A 443 -1.56 3.03 -2.54
CA GLY A 443 -2.38 2.29 -3.49
C GLY A 443 -2.77 0.89 -2.99
N ARG A 444 -4.01 0.49 -3.26
CA ARG A 444 -4.58 -0.81 -2.94
C ARG A 444 -5.19 -1.44 -4.21
N PRO A 445 -5.12 -2.77 -4.38
CA PRO A 445 -5.72 -3.43 -5.54
C PRO A 445 -7.26 -3.44 -5.51
N VAL A 446 -7.83 -3.26 -4.31
CA VAL A 446 -9.29 -3.14 -4.08
C VAL A 446 -9.57 -2.02 -3.08
N PRO A 447 -10.75 -1.40 -3.12
CA PRO A 447 -11.10 -0.28 -2.25
C PRO A 447 -11.44 -0.68 -0.81
N ASP A 448 -11.49 -1.97 -0.50
CA ASP A 448 -12.04 -2.51 0.77
C ASP A 448 -11.42 -1.89 2.02
N GLU A 449 -10.10 -1.68 2.03
CA GLU A 449 -9.42 -1.11 3.20
C GLU A 449 -9.82 0.35 3.41
N TYR A 450 -9.93 1.13 2.32
CA TYR A 450 -10.44 2.50 2.40
C TYR A 450 -11.90 2.51 2.87
N LEU A 451 -12.74 1.69 2.23
CA LEU A 451 -14.17 1.66 2.50
C LEU A 451 -14.46 1.26 3.95
N ASN A 452 -13.81 0.20 4.44
CA ASN A 452 -14.05 -0.30 5.80
C ASN A 452 -13.49 0.60 6.89
N ARG A 453 -12.32 1.21 6.66
CA ARG A 453 -11.57 1.88 7.71
C ARG A 453 -11.71 3.39 7.68
N GLU A 454 -11.75 4.00 6.48
CA GLU A 454 -11.78 5.44 6.30
C GLU A 454 -13.20 5.98 6.02
N TRP A 455 -13.96 5.28 5.15
CA TRP A 455 -15.23 5.81 4.63
C TRP A 455 -16.44 5.42 5.47
N LYS A 456 -16.43 4.25 6.09
CA LYS A 456 -17.54 3.78 6.91
C LYS A 456 -17.60 4.53 8.24
N SER A 457 -18.81 4.87 8.73
CA SER A 457 -19.01 5.59 9.99
C SER A 457 -18.35 4.90 11.19
N THR A 458 -18.32 3.55 11.16
CA THR A 458 -17.71 2.70 12.19
C THR A 458 -16.25 2.37 11.94
N GLY A 459 -15.63 2.94 10.91
CA GLY A 459 -14.24 2.69 10.55
C GLY A 459 -13.27 3.18 11.63
N ASP A 460 -12.27 2.37 11.94
CA ASP A 460 -11.26 2.70 12.95
C ASP A 460 -10.29 3.81 12.51
N TRP A 461 -10.21 4.08 11.20
CA TRP A 461 -9.47 5.17 10.59
C TRP A 461 -10.39 6.25 9.99
N ASN A 462 -11.65 6.31 10.40
CA ASN A 462 -12.58 7.34 9.94
C ASN A 462 -12.19 8.71 10.51
N PRO A 463 -11.71 9.66 9.67
CA PRO A 463 -11.29 10.98 10.14
C PRO A 463 -12.41 12.02 10.02
N HIS A 464 -13.52 11.69 9.35
CA HIS A 464 -14.60 12.64 9.06
C HIS A 464 -15.76 12.58 10.04
N TYR A 465 -15.90 11.50 10.81
CA TYR A 465 -16.96 11.30 11.83
C TYR A 465 -18.38 11.55 11.34
N LEU A 466 -18.62 11.38 10.04
CA LEU A 466 -19.93 11.51 9.44
C LEU A 466 -20.77 10.26 9.78
N ASP A 467 -21.98 10.47 10.25
CA ASP A 467 -23.02 9.45 10.33
C ASP A 467 -23.84 9.50 9.03
N ALA A 468 -23.66 8.48 8.18
CA ALA A 468 -24.30 8.39 6.87
C ALA A 468 -24.73 6.93 6.58
N PRO A 469 -25.89 6.51 7.09
CA PRO A 469 -26.36 5.12 6.96
C PRO A 469 -26.47 4.62 5.52
N ASP A 470 -26.80 5.48 4.57
CA ASP A 470 -26.85 5.13 3.14
C ASP A 470 -25.45 4.91 2.53
N LEU A 471 -24.43 5.62 2.98
CA LEU A 471 -23.05 5.36 2.61
C LEU A 471 -22.57 4.04 3.23
N ASP A 472 -22.84 3.82 4.50
CA ASP A 472 -22.48 2.57 5.19
C ASP A 472 -23.15 1.36 4.53
N ALA A 473 -24.43 1.46 4.20
CA ALA A 473 -25.15 0.40 3.48
C ALA A 473 -24.58 0.15 2.07
N ALA A 474 -24.13 1.19 1.37
CA ALA A 474 -23.48 1.05 0.06
C ALA A 474 -22.10 0.37 0.19
N VAL A 475 -21.35 0.67 1.24
CA VAL A 475 -20.07 -0.01 1.55
C VAL A 475 -20.33 -1.49 1.87
N ASP A 476 -21.31 -1.80 2.70
CA ASP A 476 -21.66 -3.19 3.02
C ASP A 476 -22.14 -3.98 1.79
N ALA A 477 -22.90 -3.33 0.91
CA ALA A 477 -23.30 -3.91 -0.37
C ALA A 477 -22.08 -4.22 -1.27
N TRP A 478 -21.06 -3.37 -1.28
CA TRP A 478 -19.82 -3.61 -1.99
C TRP A 478 -19.07 -4.82 -1.43
N LEU A 479 -18.90 -4.89 -0.11
CA LEU A 479 -18.13 -5.93 0.56
C LEU A 479 -18.75 -7.32 0.40
N THR A 480 -20.08 -7.38 0.20
CA THR A 480 -20.84 -8.64 0.04
C THR A 480 -21.17 -8.98 -1.41
N ALA A 481 -20.80 -8.11 -2.36
CA ALA A 481 -21.13 -8.29 -3.79
C ALA A 481 -20.26 -9.36 -4.45
N LEU A 482 -20.82 -10.54 -4.69
CA LEU A 482 -20.13 -11.66 -5.36
C LEU A 482 -20.14 -11.58 -6.90
N THR A 483 -20.90 -10.66 -7.50
CA THR A 483 -20.97 -10.51 -8.95
C THR A 483 -20.52 -9.14 -9.42
N PRO A 484 -19.92 -9.03 -10.63
CA PRO A 484 -19.49 -7.74 -11.19
C PRO A 484 -20.63 -6.71 -11.27
N ALA A 485 -21.85 -7.15 -11.62
CA ALA A 485 -23.03 -6.27 -11.69
C ALA A 485 -23.37 -5.66 -10.32
N LYS A 486 -23.39 -6.48 -9.26
CA LYS A 486 -23.63 -5.99 -7.89
C LYS A 486 -22.51 -5.07 -7.42
N LYS A 487 -21.26 -5.39 -7.72
CA LYS A 487 -20.10 -4.51 -7.42
C LYS A 487 -20.25 -3.14 -8.10
N LYS A 488 -20.61 -3.13 -9.39
CA LYS A 488 -20.81 -1.87 -10.13
C LYS A 488 -21.95 -1.03 -9.54
N ALA A 489 -23.06 -1.67 -9.17
CA ALA A 489 -24.19 -0.99 -8.53
C ALA A 489 -23.79 -0.39 -7.18
N ALA A 490 -23.10 -1.14 -6.32
CA ALA A 490 -22.60 -0.64 -5.03
C ALA A 490 -21.58 0.49 -5.21
N SER A 491 -20.68 0.38 -6.19
CA SER A 491 -19.72 1.44 -6.55
C SER A 491 -20.43 2.76 -6.90
N SER A 492 -21.49 2.69 -7.73
CA SER A 492 -22.30 3.86 -8.08
C SER A 492 -22.92 4.52 -6.84
N LEU A 493 -23.45 3.71 -5.92
CA LEU A 493 -24.03 4.24 -4.67
C LEU A 493 -22.98 4.92 -3.80
N ILE A 494 -21.80 4.32 -3.65
CA ILE A 494 -20.67 4.91 -2.89
C ILE A 494 -20.26 6.24 -3.52
N GLN A 495 -20.04 6.30 -4.85
CA GLN A 495 -19.66 7.53 -5.54
C GLN A 495 -20.70 8.64 -5.36
N LYS A 496 -21.99 8.34 -5.50
CA LYS A 496 -23.08 9.29 -5.29
C LYS A 496 -23.17 9.77 -3.85
N ALA A 497 -23.00 8.90 -2.87
CA ALA A 497 -22.97 9.25 -1.46
C ALA A 497 -21.73 10.11 -1.12
N SER A 498 -20.58 9.80 -1.70
CA SER A 498 -19.36 10.61 -1.56
C SER A 498 -19.60 12.06 -2.02
N LEU A 499 -20.21 12.24 -3.18
CA LEU A 499 -20.55 13.58 -3.69
C LEU A 499 -21.62 14.27 -2.85
N LYS A 500 -22.64 13.52 -2.38
CA LYS A 500 -23.76 14.03 -1.57
C LYS A 500 -23.30 14.59 -0.22
N TYR A 501 -22.35 13.92 0.42
CA TYR A 501 -21.91 14.24 1.78
C TYR A 501 -20.56 14.96 1.83
N THR A 502 -19.73 14.75 0.85
CA THR A 502 -18.36 15.28 0.74
C THR A 502 -17.56 15.15 2.05
N PRO A 503 -17.45 13.95 2.64
CA PRO A 503 -16.71 13.79 3.90
C PRO A 503 -15.20 13.85 3.68
N ILE A 504 -14.78 13.37 2.51
CA ILE A 504 -13.40 13.31 2.06
C ILE A 504 -13.33 13.86 0.64
N ILE A 505 -12.31 14.64 0.37
CA ILE A 505 -12.01 15.13 -0.97
C ILE A 505 -10.81 14.36 -1.49
N VAL A 506 -11.01 13.62 -2.58
CA VAL A 506 -9.95 12.96 -3.34
C VAL A 506 -9.79 13.75 -4.63
N VAL A 507 -8.72 14.52 -4.73
CA VAL A 507 -8.47 15.42 -5.89
C VAL A 507 -7.93 14.63 -7.06
N TYR A 508 -7.06 13.65 -6.79
CA TYR A 508 -6.39 12.83 -7.78
C TYR A 508 -6.05 11.44 -7.24
N ASN A 509 -5.92 10.51 -8.17
CA ASN A 509 -5.27 9.22 -7.91
C ASN A 509 -3.87 9.25 -8.53
N GLU A 510 -2.86 8.93 -7.73
CA GLU A 510 -1.47 9.05 -8.12
C GLU A 510 -1.09 8.05 -9.22
N THR A 511 -0.23 8.50 -10.13
CA THR A 511 0.44 7.63 -11.09
C THR A 511 1.93 7.66 -10.83
N ARG A 512 2.50 6.53 -10.46
CA ARG A 512 3.94 6.36 -10.34
C ARG A 512 4.55 5.97 -11.68
N VAL A 513 5.83 6.21 -11.83
CA VAL A 513 6.55 5.97 -13.08
C VAL A 513 7.71 5.03 -12.83
N THR A 514 7.74 3.93 -13.57
CA THR A 514 8.93 3.11 -13.68
C THR A 514 9.71 3.55 -14.91
N VAL A 515 10.99 3.82 -14.75
CA VAL A 515 11.88 4.15 -15.86
C VAL A 515 12.87 3.01 -16.08
N THR A 516 12.90 2.48 -17.27
CA THR A 516 13.73 1.34 -17.63
C THR A 516 14.57 1.67 -18.88
N SER A 517 15.81 1.18 -18.90
CA SER A 517 16.71 1.29 -20.04
C SER A 517 16.11 0.62 -21.28
N ASN A 518 16.24 1.25 -22.46
CA ASN A 518 15.80 0.67 -23.73
C ASN A 518 16.52 -0.66 -24.08
N LYS A 519 17.60 -1.00 -23.36
CA LYS A 519 18.29 -2.29 -23.48
C LYS A 519 17.55 -3.46 -22.81
N VAL A 520 16.49 -3.17 -22.07
CA VAL A 520 15.70 -4.15 -21.31
C VAL A 520 14.24 -4.00 -21.72
N LYS A 521 13.55 -5.11 -21.98
CA LYS A 521 12.13 -5.14 -22.32
C LYS A 521 11.38 -6.15 -21.45
N GLY A 522 10.04 -5.99 -21.38
CA GLY A 522 9.16 -6.96 -20.69
C GLY A 522 9.29 -6.93 -19.16
N VAL A 523 9.75 -5.83 -18.58
CA VAL A 523 9.73 -5.64 -17.13
C VAL A 523 8.42 -4.96 -16.76
N GLU A 524 7.60 -5.65 -15.99
CA GLU A 524 6.34 -5.13 -15.49
C GLU A 524 6.41 -4.93 -13.97
N PHE A 525 5.75 -3.88 -13.51
CA PHE A 525 5.64 -3.54 -12.11
C PHE A 525 4.17 -3.36 -11.75
N ASN A 526 3.74 -3.94 -10.65
CA ASN A 526 2.44 -3.66 -10.07
C ASN A 526 2.50 -2.49 -9.06
N GLN A 527 1.36 -2.06 -8.56
CA GLN A 527 1.24 -0.94 -7.62
C GLN A 527 2.01 -1.14 -6.30
N GLN A 528 2.38 -2.37 -5.95
CA GLN A 528 2.95 -2.73 -4.65
C GLN A 528 4.39 -3.22 -4.73
N GLY A 529 4.96 -3.29 -5.91
CA GLY A 529 6.31 -3.77 -6.16
C GLY A 529 6.44 -4.46 -7.51
N ALA A 530 7.60 -5.02 -7.75
CA ALA A 530 7.90 -5.65 -9.01
C ALA A 530 7.19 -7.00 -9.13
N ASN A 531 6.25 -7.11 -10.05
CA ASN A 531 5.87 -8.40 -10.59
C ASN A 531 6.80 -8.64 -11.79
N TRP A 532 7.84 -9.44 -11.57
CA TRP A 532 8.89 -9.67 -12.56
C TRP A 532 8.40 -10.67 -13.59
N THR A 533 7.73 -10.16 -14.60
CA THR A 533 7.53 -10.95 -15.82
C THR A 533 8.82 -10.95 -16.63
N SER A 534 8.98 -11.97 -17.44
CA SER A 534 10.14 -12.30 -18.27
C SER A 534 10.78 -11.09 -18.98
N GLY A 535 11.57 -10.27 -18.24
CA GLY A 535 12.38 -9.25 -18.87
C GLY A 535 13.32 -9.88 -19.91
N THR A 536 13.34 -9.35 -21.12
CA THR A 536 14.27 -9.76 -22.17
C THR A 536 15.30 -8.66 -22.41
N ASN A 537 16.53 -9.04 -22.78
CA ASN A 537 17.43 -8.07 -23.37
C ASN A 537 16.86 -7.64 -24.74
N ALA A 538 16.86 -6.34 -25.01
CA ALA A 538 16.49 -5.81 -26.30
C ALA A 538 17.52 -6.15 -27.37
#